data_cd42b83b513e8ebd6ae12faab5680b4d
#
_entry.id   cd42b83b513e8ebd6ae12faab5680b4d
#
_cell.length_a   1.000
_cell.length_b   1.000
_cell.length_c   1.000
_cell.angle_alpha   90.00
_cell.angle_beta   90.00
_cell.angle_gamma   90.00
#
_symmetry.space_group_name_H-M   'P 1'
#
loop_
_entity.id
_entity.type
_entity.pdbx_description
1 polymer ?
#
loop_
_entity_poly.entity_id
_entity_poly.type
_entity_poly.pdbx_seq_one_letter_code
_entity_poly.pdbx_strand_id
1 'polypeptide(L)' 'MPLTQQRHYTVGYHDNQLQHYEICEYAVDSYNAIENSKEDVPYLREHPHFIDYCVSEEVKKVADFMAAGIPMGH' A
#
# COMPACT_ATOMS: atom_id res chain seq x y z
N MET A 1 7.14 -26.48 8.77
CA MET A 1 7.04 -25.84 7.53
C MET A 1 6.99 -24.34 7.69
N PRO A 2 7.63 -23.74 6.84
CA PRO A 2 7.68 -22.31 6.95
C PRO A 2 6.30 -21.76 6.71
N LEU A 3 5.94 -20.94 7.58
CA LEU A 3 4.66 -20.31 7.48
C LEU A 3 4.85 -19.02 6.73
N THR A 4 4.12 -18.92 5.67
CA THR A 4 4.12 -17.66 4.95
C THR A 4 3.19 -16.76 5.71
N GLN A 5 3.75 -15.79 6.38
CA GLN A 5 2.95 -14.88 7.16
C GLN A 5 2.37 -13.81 6.28
N GLN A 6 1.09 -13.60 6.43
CA GLN A 6 0.45 -12.50 5.73
C GLN A 6 0.62 -11.24 6.53
N ARG A 7 0.76 -10.14 5.83
CA ARG A 7 0.96 -8.84 6.42
C ARG A 7 -0.02 -7.86 5.81
N HIS A 8 -0.20 -6.76 6.51
CA HIS A 8 -1.03 -5.69 5.98
C HIS A 8 -0.18 -4.79 5.11
N TYR A 9 -0.69 -4.47 3.95
CA TYR A 9 -0.03 -3.58 3.01
C TYR A 9 -0.96 -2.43 2.70
N THR A 10 -0.38 -1.27 2.47
CA THR A 10 -1.12 -0.12 1.98
C THR A 10 -0.79 0.04 0.51
N VAL A 11 -1.82 0.00 -0.31
CA VAL A 11 -1.66 0.20 -1.76
C VAL A 11 -2.22 1.58 -2.07
N GLY A 12 -1.36 2.45 -2.55
CA GLY A 12 -1.77 3.79 -2.93
C GLY A 12 -1.94 3.89 -4.42
N TYR A 13 -2.99 4.55 -4.85
CA TYR A 13 -3.25 4.70 -6.28
C TYR A 13 -3.98 6.02 -6.51
N HIS A 14 -4.11 6.38 -7.77
CA HIS A 14 -4.82 7.59 -8.14
C HIS A 14 -5.76 7.30 -9.30
N ASP A 15 -6.71 8.20 -9.50
CA ASP A 15 -7.62 8.07 -10.64
C ASP A 15 -7.17 9.04 -11.74
N ASN A 16 -7.98 9.11 -12.80
CA ASN A 16 -7.61 9.95 -13.92
C ASN A 16 -7.78 11.44 -13.64
N GLN A 17 -8.30 11.78 -12.48
CA GLN A 17 -8.39 13.17 -12.04
C GLN A 17 -7.32 13.48 -10.98
N LEU A 18 -6.37 12.56 -10.81
CA LEU A 18 -5.26 12.69 -9.86
C LEU A 18 -5.70 12.73 -8.41
N GLN A 19 -6.89 12.17 -8.14
CA GLN A 19 -7.33 11.97 -6.76
C GLN A 19 -6.60 10.78 -6.20
N HIS A 20 -6.05 10.93 -5.02
CA HIS A 20 -5.25 9.89 -4.38
C HIS A 20 -6.11 9.06 -3.45
N TYR A 21 -5.92 7.76 -3.50
CA TYR A 21 -6.62 6.82 -2.64
C TYR A 21 -5.65 5.83 -2.07
N GLU A 22 -5.99 5.29 -0.91
CA GLU A 22 -5.24 4.22 -0.29
C GLU A 22 -6.18 3.13 0.15
N ILE A 23 -5.79 1.88 -0.06
CA ILE A 23 -6.54 0.74 0.45
C ILE A 23 -5.57 -0.17 1.18
N CYS A 24 -6.12 -0.95 2.09
CA CYS A 24 -5.33 -1.89 2.86
C CYS A 24 -5.56 -3.29 2.32
N GLU A 25 -4.47 -4.01 2.03
CA GLU A 25 -4.55 -5.37 1.54
C GLU A 25 -3.76 -6.27 2.47
N TYR A 26 -4.27 -7.48 2.64
CA TYR A 26 -3.64 -8.47 3.49
C TYR A 26 -3.05 -9.54 2.58
N ALA A 27 -1.74 -9.67 2.58
CA ALA A 27 -1.07 -10.55 1.63
C ALA A 27 0.28 -10.99 2.17
N VAL A 28 0.88 -11.97 1.52
CA VAL A 28 2.16 -12.51 1.95
C VAL A 28 3.31 -11.63 1.48
N ASP A 29 3.11 -10.90 0.41
CA ASP A 29 4.15 -9.98 -0.09
C ASP A 29 3.47 -8.88 -0.88
N SER A 30 4.28 -7.92 -1.31
CA SER A 30 3.71 -6.77 -2.01
C SER A 30 3.13 -7.14 -3.36
N TYR A 31 3.71 -8.12 -4.04
CA TYR A 31 3.17 -8.54 -5.32
C TYR A 31 1.74 -9.05 -5.16
N ASN A 32 1.52 -9.90 -4.16
CA ASN A 32 0.19 -10.43 -3.92
C ASN A 32 -0.75 -9.35 -3.42
N ALA A 33 -0.23 -8.39 -2.65
CA ALA A 33 -1.06 -7.27 -2.21
C ALA A 33 -1.58 -6.48 -3.40
N ILE A 34 -0.72 -6.25 -4.38
CA ILE A 34 -1.12 -5.52 -5.58
C ILE A 34 -2.14 -6.33 -6.37
N GLU A 35 -1.93 -7.64 -6.50
CA GLU A 35 -2.90 -8.47 -7.21
C GLU A 35 -4.24 -8.47 -6.50
N ASN A 36 -4.23 -8.53 -5.18
CA ASN A 36 -5.47 -8.48 -4.41
C ASN A 36 -6.17 -7.13 -4.59
N SER A 37 -5.40 -6.06 -4.65
CA SER A 37 -6.00 -4.74 -4.81
C SER A 37 -6.72 -4.63 -6.16
N LYS A 38 -6.18 -5.29 -7.18
CA LYS A 38 -6.82 -5.27 -8.49
C LYS A 38 -8.16 -6.00 -8.47
N GLU A 39 -8.30 -6.98 -7.56
CA GLU A 39 -9.56 -7.68 -7.44
C GLU A 39 -10.56 -6.89 -6.61
N ASP A 40 -10.07 -6.19 -5.59
CA ASP A 40 -10.95 -5.40 -4.75
C ASP A 40 -11.39 -4.10 -5.42
N VAL A 41 -10.54 -3.57 -6.28
CA VAL A 41 -10.83 -2.33 -6.99
C VAL A 41 -10.75 -2.62 -8.47
N PRO A 42 -11.88 -2.94 -9.12
CA PRO A 42 -11.84 -3.30 -10.54
C PRO A 42 -11.21 -2.23 -11.43
N TYR A 43 -11.30 -1.00 -11.01
CA TYR A 43 -10.67 0.09 -11.75
C TYR A 43 -9.17 -0.16 -11.90
N LEU A 44 -8.52 -0.68 -10.86
CA LEU A 44 -7.09 -0.96 -10.91
C LEU A 44 -6.77 -2.15 -11.80
N ARG A 45 -7.71 -3.07 -11.94
CA ARG A 45 -7.49 -4.20 -12.84
C ARG A 45 -7.36 -3.70 -14.27
N GLU A 46 -8.13 -2.69 -14.63
CA GLU A 46 -8.09 -2.14 -15.97
C GLU A 46 -7.01 -1.08 -16.12
N HIS A 47 -6.58 -0.50 -15.01
CA HIS A 47 -5.60 0.57 -15.04
C HIS A 47 -4.50 0.34 -14.01
N PRO A 48 -3.71 -0.74 -14.17
CA PRO A 48 -2.69 -1.05 -13.15
C PRO A 48 -1.61 0.01 -13.04
N HIS A 49 -1.44 0.80 -14.07
CA HIS A 49 -0.42 1.86 -14.03
C HIS A 49 -0.82 3.00 -13.09
N PHE A 50 -2.04 3.00 -12.59
CA PHE A 50 -2.45 4.01 -11.62
C PHE A 50 -2.03 3.66 -10.20
N ILE A 51 -1.46 2.48 -9.98
CA ILE A 51 -0.93 2.13 -8.67
C ILE A 51 0.37 2.89 -8.47
N ASP A 52 0.43 3.68 -7.41
CA ASP A 52 1.59 4.51 -7.13
C ASP A 52 2.61 3.80 -6.24
N TYR A 53 2.13 3.04 -5.26
CA TYR A 53 3.04 2.36 -4.34
C TYR A 53 2.30 1.26 -3.60
N CYS A 54 3.10 0.38 -3.02
CA CYS A 54 2.59 -0.67 -2.15
C CYS A 54 3.62 -0.86 -1.06
N VAL A 55 3.28 -0.53 0.18
CA VAL A 55 4.20 -0.63 1.29
C VAL A 55 3.56 -1.42 2.41
N SER A 56 4.40 -2.13 3.17
CA SER A 56 3.88 -2.86 4.32
C SER A 56 3.51 -1.88 5.41
N GLU A 57 2.56 -2.31 6.25
CA GLU A 57 2.14 -1.48 7.37
C GLU A 57 3.30 -1.13 8.27
N GLU A 58 4.20 -2.08 8.45
CA GLU A 58 5.34 -1.84 9.32
C GLU A 58 6.22 -0.73 8.76
N VAL A 59 6.47 -0.78 7.46
CA VAL A 59 7.27 0.25 6.82
C VAL A 59 6.56 1.59 6.88
N LYS A 60 5.25 1.57 6.64
CA LYS A 60 4.48 2.80 6.69
C LYS A 60 4.49 3.40 8.09
N LYS A 61 4.37 2.56 9.11
CA LYS A 61 4.39 3.06 10.48
C LYS A 61 5.72 3.69 10.82
N VAL A 62 6.82 3.07 10.38
CA VAL A 62 8.14 3.62 10.63
C VAL A 62 8.29 4.95 9.93
N ALA A 63 7.85 5.03 8.70
CA ALA A 63 7.94 6.27 7.95
C ALA A 63 7.10 7.36 8.60
N ASP A 64 5.90 7.02 9.03
CA ASP A 64 5.03 7.99 9.69
C ASP A 64 5.64 8.46 11.00
N PHE A 65 6.23 7.53 11.75
CA PHE A 65 6.87 7.88 13.00
C PHE A 65 8.05 8.83 12.76
N MET A 66 8.86 8.49 11.77
CA MET A 66 10.01 9.33 11.47
C MET A 66 9.58 10.72 11.03
N ALA A 67 8.52 10.78 10.23
CA ALA A 67 8.05 12.06 9.73
C ALA A 67 7.43 12.89 10.85
N ALA A 68 6.70 12.24 11.74
CA ALA A 68 6.01 12.98 12.79
C ALA A 68 6.91 13.18 14.01
N GLY A 69 7.79 12.24 14.26
CA GLY A 69 8.60 12.30 15.45
C GLY A 69 9.87 13.07 15.31
N ILE A 70 10.27 13.41 14.14
CA ILE A 70 11.42 14.23 13.98
C ILE A 70 11.03 15.59 14.39
N PRO A 71 11.53 15.93 15.49
CA PRO A 71 11.08 17.20 15.99
C PRO A 71 11.73 18.17 15.15
N MET A 72 11.60 18.18 14.52
CA MET A 72 12.02 18.78 13.99
C MET A 72 12.20 19.83 14.30
N GLY A 73 12.55 20.02 14.66
CA GLY A 73 12.47 20.80 15.07
C GLY A 73 12.48 21.28 15.48
N HIS A 74 12.51 21.24 15.52
CA HIS A 74 12.31 21.63 15.87
C HIS A 74 12.60 21.92 16.10
#